data_c7dc46f8b85540b181d5fde1b011bb63
#
_entry.id   c7dc46f8b85540b181d5fde1b011bb63
#
_cell.length_a   1.000
_cell.length_b   1.000
_cell.length_c   1.000
_cell.angle_alpha   90.00
_cell.angle_beta   90.00
_cell.angle_gamma   90.00
#
_symmetry.space_group_name_H-M   'P 1'
#
loop_
_entity.id
_entity.type
_entity.pdbx_description
1 polymer ?
#
loop_
_entity_poly.entity_id
_entity_poly.type
_entity_poly.pdbx_seq_one_letter_code
_entity_poly.pdbx_strand_id
1 'polypeptide(L)'
;MTFTLGMVGAGQFASHFAVLFDKHPGISTLYATDVIPERAQQLVDELDLAGTFPSFEDMLASPDVDAVAIFTQRWTHGPLVLQALQAGKHVYSAVPMATAQTEIESIIQAVQETGLTYMMGETSQYNPATVFARKKAEQGAFGRVFYAEGDYVHDMDLGFYDAYKYSGGDDWKATASYPPMWYPTHAIGGVLGAVPRHATSVSCIGVHDDRGDGVFDTAVSMFDNDYSNMTALFELDGGGSMRINEFRRVGFPSYIRESRFRWFGTDGSFEQLVTNSVWQDRDGVTDVSDQIANRPTMDEDDPRLADVSPALRSSFVSGHAPVHDDLTGRLPAEFDFAPNGHEGSHQLLVDDFVTAVNDGVLPPVNAWQAARYTLPGLIAFESAKRDGARLTIPDQGDAPVAVGERLPAADRVS
;
A
#
# COMPACT_ATOMS: atom_id res chain seq x y z
N MET A 1 -12.33 -22.14 -5.29
CA MET A 1 -13.65 -21.54 -5.58
C MET A 1 -13.39 -20.24 -6.33
N THR A 2 -14.40 -19.68 -6.97
CA THR A 2 -14.29 -18.35 -7.60
C THR A 2 -15.33 -17.42 -6.98
N PHE A 3 -15.11 -16.12 -7.00
CA PHE A 3 -16.03 -15.13 -6.48
C PHE A 3 -16.16 -13.93 -7.44
N THR A 4 -17.20 -13.13 -7.25
CA THR A 4 -17.44 -11.89 -8.01
C THR A 4 -16.88 -10.69 -7.26
N LEU A 5 -16.10 -9.86 -7.98
CA LEU A 5 -15.45 -8.67 -7.43
C LEU A 5 -16.05 -7.39 -8.03
N GLY A 6 -16.26 -6.37 -7.20
CA GLY A 6 -16.60 -5.01 -7.62
C GLY A 6 -15.42 -4.06 -7.43
N MET A 7 -14.97 -3.41 -8.52
CA MET A 7 -14.00 -2.32 -8.46
C MET A 7 -14.70 -1.01 -8.08
N VAL A 8 -14.20 -0.31 -7.06
CA VAL A 8 -14.72 0.97 -6.57
C VAL A 8 -13.69 2.05 -6.79
N GLY A 9 -13.95 2.94 -7.73
CA GLY A 9 -12.98 3.87 -8.29
C GLY A 9 -12.30 3.30 -9.54
N ALA A 10 -12.38 4.06 -10.65
CA ALA A 10 -11.85 3.70 -11.97
C ALA A 10 -10.78 4.71 -12.44
N GLY A 11 -9.95 5.19 -11.50
CA GLY A 11 -8.83 6.07 -11.79
C GLY A 11 -7.62 5.34 -12.39
N GLN A 12 -6.59 6.10 -12.77
CA GLN A 12 -5.38 5.55 -13.40
C GLN A 12 -4.72 4.43 -12.58
N PHE A 13 -4.65 4.56 -11.26
CA PHE A 13 -4.07 3.53 -10.40
C PHE A 13 -4.92 2.25 -10.37
N ALA A 14 -6.25 2.40 -10.37
CA ALA A 14 -7.18 1.27 -10.39
C ALA A 14 -7.02 0.39 -11.63
N SER A 15 -6.72 0.96 -12.81
CA SER A 15 -6.58 0.21 -14.06
C SER A 15 -5.47 -0.83 -14.02
N HIS A 16 -4.36 -0.57 -13.30
CA HIS A 16 -3.29 -1.56 -13.15
C HIS A 16 -3.76 -2.82 -12.40
N PHE A 17 -4.60 -2.63 -11.37
CA PHE A 17 -5.15 -3.73 -10.57
C PHE A 17 -6.33 -4.40 -11.25
N ALA A 18 -7.16 -3.64 -11.98
CA ALA A 18 -8.29 -4.19 -12.71
C ALA A 18 -7.88 -5.29 -13.69
N VAL A 19 -6.78 -5.07 -14.46
CA VAL A 19 -6.21 -6.09 -15.35
C VAL A 19 -5.80 -7.35 -14.58
N LEU A 20 -5.23 -7.20 -13.38
CA LEU A 20 -4.78 -8.34 -12.58
C LEU A 20 -5.96 -9.10 -11.97
N PHE A 21 -6.96 -8.39 -11.45
CA PHE A 21 -8.16 -9.02 -10.92
C PHE A 21 -8.96 -9.73 -12.02
N ASP A 22 -9.08 -9.12 -13.21
CA ASP A 22 -9.76 -9.72 -14.36
C ASP A 22 -9.07 -11.02 -14.82
N LYS A 23 -7.74 -11.02 -14.87
CA LYS A 23 -6.95 -12.19 -15.29
C LYS A 23 -6.87 -13.29 -14.22
N HIS A 24 -7.15 -12.99 -12.95
CA HIS A 24 -6.95 -13.96 -11.88
C HIS A 24 -8.01 -15.08 -11.91
N PRO A 25 -7.61 -16.36 -12.03
CA PRO A 25 -8.55 -17.49 -12.18
C PRO A 25 -9.46 -17.71 -10.97
N GLY A 26 -9.17 -17.10 -9.84
CA GLY A 26 -10.00 -17.11 -8.63
C GLY A 26 -11.14 -16.08 -8.65
N ILE A 27 -11.23 -15.23 -9.67
CA ILE A 27 -12.32 -14.28 -9.88
C ILE A 27 -13.16 -14.73 -11.07
N SER A 28 -14.47 -14.84 -10.87
CA SER A 28 -15.41 -15.28 -11.91
C SER A 28 -15.96 -14.11 -12.72
N THR A 29 -16.09 -12.95 -12.10
CA THR A 29 -16.75 -11.78 -12.70
C THR A 29 -16.20 -10.52 -12.05
N LEU A 30 -15.94 -9.49 -12.87
CA LEU A 30 -15.47 -8.19 -12.42
C LEU A 30 -16.43 -7.09 -12.90
N TYR A 31 -16.91 -6.28 -11.95
CA TYR A 31 -17.73 -5.09 -12.19
C TYR A 31 -16.98 -3.84 -11.78
N ALA A 32 -17.43 -2.66 -12.24
CA ALA A 32 -16.87 -1.38 -11.85
C ALA A 32 -17.94 -0.38 -11.41
N THR A 33 -17.57 0.55 -10.52
CA THR A 33 -18.32 1.77 -10.21
C THR A 33 -17.35 2.93 -9.94
N ASP A 34 -17.76 4.14 -10.31
CA ASP A 34 -17.04 5.37 -10.02
C ASP A 34 -18.05 6.51 -9.80
N VAL A 35 -17.70 7.50 -8.98
CA VAL A 35 -18.51 8.73 -8.82
C VAL A 35 -18.64 9.52 -10.13
N ILE A 36 -17.77 9.25 -11.11
CA ILE A 36 -17.84 9.71 -12.49
C ILE A 36 -18.16 8.49 -13.36
N PRO A 37 -19.44 8.26 -13.72
CA PRO A 37 -19.87 7.02 -14.39
C PRO A 37 -19.11 6.71 -15.69
N GLU A 38 -18.68 7.75 -16.42
CA GLU A 38 -17.94 7.61 -17.66
C GLU A 38 -16.60 6.91 -17.45
N ARG A 39 -15.95 7.09 -16.30
CA ARG A 39 -14.69 6.40 -15.95
C ARG A 39 -14.91 4.91 -15.72
N ALA A 40 -15.96 4.55 -14.99
CA ALA A 40 -16.33 3.15 -14.80
C ALA A 40 -16.66 2.47 -16.13
N GLN A 41 -17.43 3.15 -16.99
CA GLN A 41 -17.76 2.63 -18.32
C GLN A 41 -16.52 2.49 -19.20
N GLN A 42 -15.62 3.47 -19.18
CA GLN A 42 -14.35 3.38 -19.93
C GLN A 42 -13.53 2.15 -19.49
N LEU A 43 -13.40 1.90 -18.18
CA LEU A 43 -12.69 0.74 -17.66
C LEU A 43 -13.34 -0.59 -18.11
N VAL A 44 -14.68 -0.63 -18.10
CA VAL A 44 -15.44 -1.80 -18.58
C VAL A 44 -15.19 -2.03 -20.07
N ASP A 45 -15.25 -0.98 -20.89
CA ASP A 45 -15.06 -1.08 -22.35
C ASP A 45 -13.61 -1.47 -22.70
N GLU A 46 -12.61 -0.96 -21.96
CA GLU A 46 -11.18 -1.26 -22.19
C GLU A 46 -10.80 -2.71 -21.86
N LEU A 47 -11.44 -3.30 -20.86
CA LEU A 47 -11.10 -4.64 -20.35
C LEU A 47 -12.17 -5.70 -20.63
N ASP A 48 -13.28 -5.32 -21.30
CA ASP A 48 -14.43 -6.21 -21.57
C ASP A 48 -15.02 -6.80 -20.28
N LEU A 49 -15.15 -5.97 -19.22
CA LEU A 49 -15.69 -6.38 -17.93
C LEU A 49 -17.21 -6.63 -18.00
N ALA A 50 -17.76 -7.25 -16.97
CA ALA A 50 -19.18 -7.65 -16.94
C ALA A 50 -20.17 -6.48 -16.96
N GLY A 51 -19.75 -5.28 -16.52
CA GLY A 51 -20.56 -4.07 -16.54
C GLY A 51 -20.29 -3.12 -15.38
N THR A 52 -21.13 -2.10 -15.26
CA THR A 52 -21.04 -1.08 -14.21
C THR A 52 -22.19 -1.17 -13.22
N PHE A 53 -21.96 -0.71 -11.99
CA PHE A 53 -23.02 -0.36 -11.04
C PHE A 53 -23.20 1.15 -11.01
N PRO A 54 -24.47 1.67 -10.89
CA PRO A 54 -24.73 3.09 -10.83
C PRO A 54 -24.10 3.80 -9.64
N SER A 55 -23.96 3.08 -8.50
CA SER A 55 -23.37 3.59 -7.27
C SER A 55 -22.68 2.48 -6.48
N PHE A 56 -21.90 2.87 -5.48
CA PHE A 56 -21.31 1.94 -4.52
C PHE A 56 -22.39 1.23 -3.68
N GLU A 57 -23.43 1.95 -3.30
CA GLU A 57 -24.56 1.42 -2.54
C GLU A 57 -25.31 0.34 -3.35
N ASP A 58 -25.55 0.56 -4.64
CA ASP A 58 -26.17 -0.46 -5.52
C ASP A 58 -25.27 -1.71 -5.64
N MET A 59 -23.95 -1.51 -5.76
CA MET A 59 -22.98 -2.60 -5.79
C MET A 59 -23.00 -3.41 -4.47
N LEU A 60 -23.03 -2.74 -3.31
CA LEU A 60 -23.11 -3.41 -2.01
C LEU A 60 -24.44 -4.17 -1.80
N ALA A 61 -25.54 -3.62 -2.31
CA ALA A 61 -26.86 -4.25 -2.23
C ALA A 61 -27.02 -5.48 -3.13
N SER A 62 -26.14 -5.64 -4.13
CA SER A 62 -26.20 -6.79 -5.05
C SER A 62 -25.79 -8.09 -4.35
N PRO A 63 -26.62 -9.14 -4.41
CA PRO A 63 -26.25 -10.45 -3.91
C PRO A 63 -25.19 -11.16 -4.77
N ASP A 64 -24.96 -10.68 -5.99
CA ASP A 64 -24.02 -11.28 -6.94
C ASP A 64 -22.57 -10.83 -6.68
N VAL A 65 -22.34 -9.78 -5.90
CA VAL A 65 -21.01 -9.28 -5.55
C VAL A 65 -20.59 -9.86 -4.21
N ASP A 66 -19.45 -10.54 -4.15
CA ASP A 66 -18.92 -11.18 -2.93
C ASP A 66 -17.87 -10.30 -2.24
N ALA A 67 -17.11 -9.55 -3.03
CA ALA A 67 -16.01 -8.73 -2.56
C ALA A 67 -15.93 -7.40 -3.31
N VAL A 68 -15.27 -6.41 -2.69
CA VAL A 68 -14.98 -5.12 -3.34
C VAL A 68 -13.49 -4.77 -3.23
N ALA A 69 -12.98 -4.09 -4.28
CA ALA A 69 -11.63 -3.53 -4.31
C ALA A 69 -11.72 -1.99 -4.43
N ILE A 70 -11.27 -1.27 -3.40
CA ILE A 70 -11.47 0.17 -3.24
C ILE A 70 -10.21 0.93 -3.65
N PHE A 71 -10.31 1.75 -4.71
CA PHE A 71 -9.25 2.58 -5.27
C PHE A 71 -9.69 4.04 -5.40
N THR A 72 -10.30 4.55 -4.36
CA THR A 72 -10.86 5.90 -4.30
C THR A 72 -9.86 6.90 -3.71
N GLN A 73 -10.32 8.08 -3.33
CA GLN A 73 -9.51 9.05 -2.64
C GLN A 73 -9.18 8.57 -1.21
N ARG A 74 -7.95 8.78 -0.76
CA ARG A 74 -7.38 8.24 0.49
C ARG A 74 -8.27 8.44 1.72
N TRP A 75 -8.90 9.59 1.87
CA TRP A 75 -9.76 9.93 3.00
C TRP A 75 -11.14 9.28 2.95
N THR A 76 -11.49 8.63 1.85
CA THR A 76 -12.76 7.89 1.73
C THR A 76 -12.60 6.40 2.05
N HIS A 77 -11.36 5.89 2.16
CA HIS A 77 -11.13 4.46 2.35
C HIS A 77 -11.81 3.94 3.62
N GLY A 78 -11.55 4.56 4.79
CA GLY A 78 -12.13 4.11 6.06
C GLY A 78 -13.64 3.95 6.02
N PRO A 79 -14.42 4.99 5.66
CA PRO A 79 -15.87 4.90 5.54
C PRO A 79 -16.36 3.85 4.55
N LEU A 80 -15.75 3.75 3.34
CA LEU A 80 -16.16 2.79 2.32
C LEU A 80 -15.85 1.35 2.71
N VAL A 81 -14.68 1.11 3.30
CA VAL A 81 -14.29 -0.21 3.84
C VAL A 81 -15.30 -0.68 4.89
N LEU A 82 -15.66 0.22 5.84
CA LEU A 82 -16.61 -0.11 6.89
C LEU A 82 -18.00 -0.44 6.34
N GLN A 83 -18.50 0.35 5.37
CA GLN A 83 -19.77 0.09 4.70
C GLN A 83 -19.77 -1.28 3.99
N ALA A 84 -18.67 -1.61 3.30
CA ALA A 84 -18.55 -2.89 2.60
C ALA A 84 -18.55 -4.10 3.56
N LEU A 85 -17.77 -4.04 4.64
CA LEU A 85 -17.74 -5.10 5.66
C LEU A 85 -19.12 -5.27 6.31
N GLN A 86 -19.82 -4.16 6.63
CA GLN A 86 -21.18 -4.19 7.19
C GLN A 86 -22.22 -4.74 6.21
N ALA A 87 -22.00 -4.57 4.91
CA ALA A 87 -22.82 -5.16 3.85
C ALA A 87 -22.49 -6.63 3.56
N GLY A 88 -21.57 -7.24 4.30
CA GLY A 88 -21.18 -8.63 4.15
C GLY A 88 -20.19 -8.90 2.98
N LYS A 89 -19.43 -7.88 2.54
CA LYS A 89 -18.47 -8.02 1.44
C LYS A 89 -17.05 -8.11 1.97
N HIS A 90 -16.22 -9.01 1.39
CA HIS A 90 -14.78 -9.00 1.57
C HIS A 90 -14.19 -7.74 0.95
N VAL A 91 -13.09 -7.22 1.49
CA VAL A 91 -12.54 -5.92 1.06
C VAL A 91 -11.04 -5.98 0.80
N TYR A 92 -10.65 -5.56 -0.39
CA TYR A 92 -9.32 -5.05 -0.70
C TYR A 92 -9.37 -3.52 -0.71
N SER A 93 -8.44 -2.82 -0.08
CA SER A 93 -8.35 -1.36 -0.22
C SER A 93 -6.95 -0.93 -0.61
N ALA A 94 -6.85 0.11 -1.43
CA ALA A 94 -5.59 0.82 -1.59
C ALA A 94 -5.17 1.48 -0.27
N VAL A 95 -3.96 1.99 -0.22
CA VAL A 95 -3.37 2.66 0.95
C VAL A 95 -3.78 4.15 1.03
N PRO A 96 -3.87 4.68 2.25
CA PRO A 96 -3.82 4.05 3.57
C PRO A 96 -5.14 3.38 3.95
N MET A 97 -5.13 2.58 5.03
CA MET A 97 -6.34 1.92 5.55
C MET A 97 -7.47 2.91 5.84
N ALA A 98 -7.14 4.02 6.50
CA ALA A 98 -8.06 5.08 6.91
C ALA A 98 -7.28 6.35 7.28
N THR A 99 -7.99 7.45 7.57
CA THR A 99 -7.39 8.74 7.99
C THR A 99 -7.74 9.16 9.40
N ALA A 100 -8.45 8.31 10.14
CA ALA A 100 -8.77 8.54 11.55
C ALA A 100 -8.57 7.25 12.37
N GLN A 101 -8.06 7.40 13.60
CA GLN A 101 -7.91 6.28 14.53
C GLN A 101 -9.22 5.51 14.75
N THR A 102 -10.33 6.24 14.92
CA THR A 102 -11.64 5.63 15.13
C THR A 102 -12.14 4.82 13.95
N GLU A 103 -11.79 5.19 12.73
CA GLU A 103 -12.08 4.39 11.53
C GLU A 103 -11.29 3.07 11.54
N ILE A 104 -9.99 3.13 11.90
CA ILE A 104 -9.14 1.95 12.02
C ILE A 104 -9.70 0.97 13.06
N GLU A 105 -10.07 1.47 14.25
CA GLU A 105 -10.68 0.68 15.32
C GLU A 105 -11.99 0.02 14.87
N SER A 106 -12.84 0.79 14.17
CA SER A 106 -14.12 0.29 13.64
C SER A 106 -13.94 -0.78 12.56
N ILE A 107 -12.94 -0.65 11.69
CA ILE A 107 -12.63 -1.67 10.66
C ILE A 107 -12.16 -2.97 11.33
N ILE A 108 -11.25 -2.89 12.30
CA ILE A 108 -10.78 -4.08 13.04
C ILE A 108 -11.96 -4.76 13.73
N GLN A 109 -12.81 -3.99 14.40
CA GLN A 109 -14.01 -4.52 15.03
C GLN A 109 -14.94 -5.20 14.01
N ALA A 110 -15.20 -4.56 12.87
CA ALA A 110 -16.05 -5.13 11.82
C ALA A 110 -15.48 -6.44 11.25
N VAL A 111 -14.15 -6.53 11.05
CA VAL A 111 -13.49 -7.78 10.64
C VAL A 111 -13.67 -8.87 11.70
N GLN A 112 -13.52 -8.55 12.98
CA GLN A 112 -13.74 -9.52 14.08
C GLN A 112 -15.19 -10.00 14.15
N GLU A 113 -16.15 -9.10 13.99
CA GLU A 113 -17.59 -9.41 14.08
C GLU A 113 -18.11 -10.19 12.88
N THR A 114 -17.60 -9.89 11.68
CA THR A 114 -18.09 -10.51 10.44
C THR A 114 -17.30 -11.75 10.02
N GLY A 115 -16.03 -11.87 10.43
CA GLY A 115 -15.10 -12.87 9.93
C GLY A 115 -14.73 -12.71 8.45
N LEU A 116 -15.03 -11.54 7.86
CA LEU A 116 -14.72 -11.24 6.47
C LEU A 116 -13.24 -10.89 6.28
N THR A 117 -12.72 -11.19 5.10
CA THR A 117 -11.39 -10.79 4.72
C THR A 117 -11.33 -9.27 4.49
N TYR A 118 -10.41 -8.61 5.17
CA TYR A 118 -9.91 -7.27 4.81
C TYR A 118 -8.42 -7.35 4.53
N MET A 119 -7.99 -6.76 3.42
CA MET A 119 -6.59 -6.61 3.07
C MET A 119 -6.30 -5.19 2.56
N MET A 120 -5.27 -4.56 3.10
CA MET A 120 -4.72 -3.32 2.53
C MET A 120 -3.61 -3.66 1.52
N GLY A 121 -3.70 -3.10 0.32
CA GLY A 121 -2.76 -3.30 -0.77
C GLY A 121 -1.46 -2.50 -0.60
N GLU A 122 -0.72 -2.73 0.49
CA GLU A 122 0.55 -2.07 0.72
C GLU A 122 1.67 -2.67 -0.13
N THR A 123 2.11 -1.93 -1.12
CA THR A 123 3.09 -2.39 -2.11
C THR A 123 4.48 -2.66 -1.54
N SER A 124 4.87 -1.96 -0.46
CA SER A 124 6.15 -2.19 0.20
C SER A 124 6.25 -3.54 0.92
N GLN A 125 5.10 -4.25 1.10
CA GLN A 125 5.09 -5.64 1.59
C GLN A 125 5.96 -6.54 0.71
N TYR A 126 5.98 -6.27 -0.59
CA TYR A 126 6.73 -7.02 -1.59
C TYR A 126 7.83 -6.20 -2.27
N ASN A 127 8.18 -5.02 -1.73
CA ASN A 127 9.40 -4.32 -2.18
C ASN A 127 10.60 -5.26 -2.03
N PRO A 128 11.46 -5.41 -3.07
CA PRO A 128 12.57 -6.36 -3.05
C PRO A 128 13.51 -6.18 -1.85
N ALA A 129 13.74 -4.95 -1.39
CA ALA A 129 14.55 -4.69 -0.20
C ALA A 129 13.88 -5.20 1.07
N THR A 130 12.55 -5.01 1.20
CA THR A 130 11.75 -5.52 2.32
C THR A 130 11.76 -7.05 2.34
N VAL A 131 11.57 -7.69 1.19
CA VAL A 131 11.61 -9.15 1.07
C VAL A 131 13.01 -9.69 1.40
N PHE A 132 14.08 -9.05 0.91
CA PHE A 132 15.45 -9.41 1.25
C PHE A 132 15.70 -9.32 2.76
N ALA A 133 15.33 -8.19 3.37
CA ALA A 133 15.53 -7.99 4.80
C ALA A 133 14.68 -8.96 5.64
N ARG A 134 13.44 -9.26 5.23
CA ARG A 134 12.58 -10.27 5.89
C ARG A 134 13.26 -11.64 5.90
N LYS A 135 13.76 -12.12 4.76
CA LYS A 135 14.49 -13.38 4.66
C LYS A 135 15.73 -13.41 5.54
N LYS A 136 16.48 -12.30 5.62
CA LYS A 136 17.63 -12.17 6.53
C LYS A 136 17.22 -12.18 7.99
N ALA A 137 16.09 -11.54 8.35
CA ALA A 137 15.54 -11.54 9.70
C ALA A 137 15.07 -12.95 10.12
N GLU A 138 14.37 -13.67 9.26
CA GLU A 138 13.93 -15.07 9.48
C GLU A 138 15.12 -16.01 9.68
N GLN A 139 16.25 -15.76 9.02
CA GLN A 139 17.51 -16.49 9.20
C GLN A 139 18.26 -16.09 10.49
N GLY A 140 17.77 -15.08 11.22
CA GLY A 140 18.46 -14.51 12.39
C GLY A 140 19.73 -13.72 12.04
N ALA A 141 19.97 -13.41 10.75
CA ALA A 141 21.23 -12.83 10.29
C ALA A 141 21.48 -11.40 10.79
N PHE A 142 20.43 -10.66 11.15
CA PHE A 142 20.58 -9.36 11.79
C PHE A 142 20.98 -9.44 13.28
N GLY A 143 20.78 -10.60 13.93
CA GLY A 143 20.70 -10.63 15.38
C GLY A 143 19.48 -9.82 15.86
N ARG A 144 19.66 -8.89 16.83
CA ARG A 144 18.60 -7.98 17.24
C ARG A 144 18.65 -6.69 16.42
N VAL A 145 17.63 -6.44 15.60
CA VAL A 145 17.48 -5.15 14.93
C VAL A 145 17.20 -4.07 15.99
N PHE A 146 18.04 -3.04 16.04
CA PHE A 146 17.94 -1.96 17.02
C PHE A 146 17.61 -0.61 16.37
N TYR A 147 17.82 -0.48 15.05
CA TYR A 147 17.50 0.72 14.29
C TYR A 147 17.07 0.36 12.88
N ALA A 148 16.10 1.10 12.33
CA ALA A 148 15.70 0.98 10.95
C ALA A 148 15.33 2.36 10.35
N GLU A 149 15.36 2.46 9.03
CA GLU A 149 14.95 3.65 8.28
C GLU A 149 14.05 3.27 7.12
N GLY A 150 13.02 4.09 6.91
CA GLY A 150 12.18 4.05 5.71
C GLY A 150 12.01 5.45 5.16
N ASP A 151 12.24 5.60 3.86
CA ASP A 151 11.98 6.83 3.14
C ASP A 151 10.93 6.59 2.07
N TYR A 152 9.94 7.49 1.96
CA TYR A 152 9.11 7.63 0.78
C TYR A 152 9.29 9.04 0.22
N VAL A 153 9.96 9.14 -0.92
CA VAL A 153 10.36 10.39 -1.54
C VAL A 153 9.68 10.49 -2.90
N HIS A 154 8.56 11.17 -2.94
CA HIS A 154 7.78 11.35 -4.15
C HIS A 154 7.49 12.83 -4.37
N ASP A 155 8.34 13.48 -5.19
CA ASP A 155 8.16 14.88 -5.49
C ASP A 155 6.83 15.15 -6.21
N MET A 156 6.16 16.25 -5.88
CA MET A 156 4.89 16.62 -6.49
C MET A 156 4.98 16.72 -8.01
N ASP A 157 6.13 17.16 -8.53
CA ASP A 157 6.39 17.28 -9.97
C ASP A 157 6.63 15.93 -10.67
N LEU A 158 6.71 14.81 -9.91
CA LEU A 158 6.79 13.45 -10.44
C LEU A 158 5.41 12.75 -10.56
N GLY A 159 4.42 13.47 -11.03
CA GLY A 159 3.10 12.94 -11.37
C GLY A 159 2.00 13.22 -10.34
N PHE A 160 2.31 13.63 -9.10
CA PHE A 160 1.27 13.93 -8.11
C PHE A 160 0.43 15.15 -8.49
N TYR A 161 1.01 16.20 -9.06
CA TYR A 161 0.22 17.32 -9.56
C TYR A 161 -0.82 16.88 -10.59
N ASP A 162 -0.45 16.05 -11.55
CA ASP A 162 -1.38 15.59 -12.59
C ASP A 162 -2.42 14.62 -12.03
N ALA A 163 -2.03 13.73 -11.12
CA ALA A 163 -2.96 12.83 -10.43
C ALA A 163 -4.01 13.60 -9.62
N TYR A 164 -3.60 14.63 -8.87
CA TYR A 164 -4.53 15.44 -8.09
C TYR A 164 -5.43 16.31 -8.97
N LYS A 165 -4.90 16.92 -10.06
CA LYS A 165 -5.72 17.65 -11.04
C LYS A 165 -6.76 16.74 -11.69
N TYR A 166 -6.35 15.53 -12.09
CA TYR A 166 -7.24 14.55 -12.69
C TYR A 166 -8.37 14.15 -11.73
N SER A 167 -8.07 13.92 -10.46
CA SER A 167 -9.03 13.42 -9.48
C SER A 167 -9.84 14.53 -8.79
N GLY A 168 -9.27 15.73 -8.60
CA GLY A 168 -9.87 16.82 -7.84
C GLY A 168 -10.52 17.95 -8.68
N GLY A 169 -10.33 17.92 -10.01
CA GLY A 169 -10.88 18.97 -10.89
C GLY A 169 -10.40 20.38 -10.52
N ASP A 170 -11.31 21.34 -10.49
CA ASP A 170 -10.96 22.75 -10.19
C ASP A 170 -10.46 22.96 -8.75
N ASP A 171 -10.93 22.16 -7.81
CA ASP A 171 -10.59 22.25 -6.38
C ASP A 171 -9.41 21.33 -5.98
N TRP A 172 -8.65 20.80 -6.94
CA TRP A 172 -7.59 19.82 -6.72
C TRP A 172 -6.53 20.24 -5.69
N LYS A 173 -6.26 21.53 -5.51
CA LYS A 173 -5.27 22.02 -4.54
C LYS A 173 -5.66 21.71 -3.09
N ALA A 174 -6.96 21.75 -2.81
CA ALA A 174 -7.47 21.42 -1.48
C ALA A 174 -7.14 19.96 -1.09
N THR A 175 -7.24 19.05 -2.05
CA THR A 175 -6.94 17.64 -1.86
C THR A 175 -5.45 17.32 -2.00
N ALA A 176 -4.72 18.08 -2.81
CA ALA A 176 -3.27 17.91 -3.01
C ALA A 176 -2.44 18.27 -1.77
N SER A 177 -3.00 19.07 -0.86
CA SER A 177 -2.38 19.40 0.43
C SER A 177 -2.54 18.28 1.48
N TYR A 178 -2.70 17.05 1.05
CA TYR A 178 -2.80 15.86 1.91
C TYR A 178 -1.54 15.70 2.77
N PRO A 179 -1.66 15.53 4.11
CA PRO A 179 -0.50 15.43 4.98
C PRO A 179 0.44 14.28 4.58
N PRO A 180 1.74 14.51 4.39
CA PRO A 180 2.67 13.43 4.01
C PRO A 180 2.61 12.24 4.96
N MET A 181 2.58 12.47 6.28
CA MET A 181 2.49 11.40 7.29
C MET A 181 1.12 10.70 7.37
N TRP A 182 0.09 11.15 6.65
CA TRP A 182 -1.14 10.37 6.47
C TRP A 182 -1.06 9.36 5.33
N TYR A 183 0.07 9.36 4.61
CA TYR A 183 0.41 8.36 3.59
C TYR A 183 1.70 7.60 3.96
N PRO A 184 1.78 7.05 5.19
CA PRO A 184 3.03 6.58 5.77
C PRO A 184 3.33 5.15 5.40
N THR A 185 2.37 4.46 4.79
CA THR A 185 2.34 3.01 4.72
C THR A 185 3.46 2.43 3.88
N HIS A 186 3.92 3.16 2.83
CA HIS A 186 5.05 2.71 2.04
C HIS A 186 6.35 2.69 2.84
N ALA A 187 6.65 3.76 3.58
CA ALA A 187 7.86 3.82 4.38
C ALA A 187 7.78 2.94 5.63
N ILE A 188 6.69 3.03 6.39
CA ILE A 188 6.47 2.23 7.61
C ILE A 188 6.26 0.76 7.27
N GLY A 189 5.43 0.46 6.26
CA GLY A 189 5.14 -0.91 5.82
C GLY A 189 6.36 -1.62 5.29
N GLY A 190 7.26 -0.93 4.59
CA GLY A 190 8.52 -1.51 4.17
C GLY A 190 9.41 -1.89 5.34
N VAL A 191 9.55 -0.99 6.34
CA VAL A 191 10.36 -1.29 7.54
C VAL A 191 9.75 -2.43 8.36
N LEU A 192 8.47 -2.30 8.74
CA LEU A 192 7.81 -3.27 9.63
C LEU A 192 7.42 -4.57 8.90
N GLY A 193 7.30 -4.53 7.58
CA GLY A 193 7.10 -5.73 6.77
C GLY A 193 8.30 -6.67 6.73
N ALA A 194 9.50 -6.19 7.08
CA ALA A 194 10.69 -7.02 7.19
C ALA A 194 10.91 -7.56 8.61
N VAL A 195 10.41 -6.88 9.64
CA VAL A 195 10.63 -7.25 11.04
C VAL A 195 9.29 -7.22 11.80
N PRO A 196 8.93 -8.26 12.58
CA PRO A 196 7.63 -8.35 13.25
C PRO A 196 7.60 -7.47 14.51
N ARG A 197 7.50 -6.16 14.31
CA ARG A 197 7.50 -5.14 15.36
C ARG A 197 6.38 -4.13 15.10
N HIS A 198 6.08 -3.30 16.11
CA HIS A 198 5.20 -2.16 15.98
C HIS A 198 5.76 -0.91 16.66
N ALA A 199 5.32 0.26 16.23
CA ALA A 199 5.70 1.54 16.81
C ALA A 199 4.88 1.82 18.07
N THR A 200 5.54 2.28 19.15
CA THR A 200 4.92 2.55 20.46
C THR A 200 4.81 4.03 20.78
N SER A 201 5.71 4.84 20.24
CA SER A 201 5.68 6.30 20.38
C SER A 201 6.37 6.99 19.20
N VAL A 202 6.10 8.28 19.03
CA VAL A 202 6.66 9.09 17.94
C VAL A 202 6.92 10.52 18.37
N SER A 203 8.00 11.11 17.80
CA SER A 203 8.23 12.55 17.67
C SER A 203 8.43 12.87 16.19
N CYS A 204 7.72 13.86 15.67
CA CYS A 204 7.74 14.22 14.26
C CYS A 204 7.93 15.73 14.07
N ILE A 205 8.69 16.09 13.03
CA ILE A 205 8.89 17.46 12.61
C ILE A 205 8.36 17.61 11.18
N GLY A 206 7.50 18.60 10.95
CA GLY A 206 7.04 19.02 9.65
C GLY A 206 7.83 20.23 9.16
N VAL A 207 8.06 20.30 7.85
CA VAL A 207 8.63 21.46 7.17
C VAL A 207 7.49 22.20 6.47
N HIS A 208 7.23 23.43 6.93
CA HIS A 208 6.25 24.30 6.28
C HIS A 208 6.65 24.56 4.83
N ASP A 209 5.68 24.46 3.92
CA ASP A 209 5.92 24.72 2.50
C ASP A 209 6.03 26.22 2.25
N ASP A 210 7.02 26.63 1.47
CA ASP A 210 7.28 28.04 1.10
C ASP A 210 7.13 28.31 -0.39
N ARG A 211 6.70 27.31 -1.18
CA ARG A 211 6.59 27.43 -2.65
C ARG A 211 5.50 28.41 -3.09
N GLY A 212 4.47 28.60 -2.27
CA GLY A 212 3.41 29.61 -2.51
C GLY A 212 2.52 29.32 -3.74
N ASP A 213 2.41 28.07 -4.17
CA ASP A 213 1.60 27.65 -5.32
C ASP A 213 0.16 27.26 -4.93
N GLY A 214 -0.19 27.37 -3.63
CA GLY A 214 -1.49 27.04 -3.07
C GLY A 214 -1.69 25.54 -2.79
N VAL A 215 -0.61 24.74 -2.85
CA VAL A 215 -0.54 23.39 -2.33
C VAL A 215 0.24 23.43 -1.03
N PHE A 216 -0.15 22.64 -0.03
CA PHE A 216 0.35 22.70 1.35
C PHE A 216 0.20 24.11 1.96
N ASP A 217 -1.01 24.66 1.82
CA ASP A 217 -1.43 25.94 2.34
C ASP A 217 -2.69 25.74 3.20
N THR A 218 -2.64 26.06 4.49
CA THR A 218 -3.77 25.89 5.40
C THR A 218 -5.02 26.64 4.99
N ALA A 219 -4.88 27.77 4.24
CA ALA A 219 -6.03 28.51 3.71
C ALA A 219 -6.76 27.78 2.56
N VAL A 220 -6.13 26.79 1.95
CA VAL A 220 -6.64 26.03 0.79
C VAL A 220 -6.88 24.56 1.17
N SER A 221 -6.02 23.98 1.99
CA SER A 221 -6.03 22.57 2.37
C SER A 221 -7.33 22.17 3.08
N MET A 222 -7.97 21.09 2.61
CA MET A 222 -9.08 20.50 3.34
C MET A 222 -8.64 19.70 4.60
N PHE A 223 -7.33 19.58 4.82
CA PHE A 223 -6.74 18.80 5.93
C PHE A 223 -6.04 19.68 6.96
N ASP A 224 -6.15 21.00 6.86
CA ASP A 224 -5.43 21.95 7.73
C ASP A 224 -3.91 21.63 7.78
N ASN A 225 -3.32 21.41 6.59
CA ASN A 225 -1.92 21.04 6.44
C ASN A 225 -1.16 22.00 5.54
N ASP A 226 0.00 22.46 6.04
CA ASP A 226 1.00 23.22 5.29
C ASP A 226 2.40 22.58 5.28
N TYR A 227 2.52 21.33 5.80
CA TYR A 227 3.76 20.58 5.74
C TYR A 227 3.89 19.86 4.41
N SER A 228 4.96 20.12 3.66
CA SER A 228 5.29 19.41 2.43
C SER A 228 6.25 18.26 2.64
N ASN A 229 7.09 18.32 3.68
CA ASN A 229 8.05 17.28 4.04
C ASN A 229 7.97 17.01 5.55
N MET A 230 8.05 15.75 5.93
CA MET A 230 7.97 15.36 7.33
C MET A 230 8.99 14.28 7.67
N THR A 231 9.59 14.39 8.86
CA THR A 231 10.52 13.39 9.41
C THR A 231 10.06 12.99 10.80
N ALA A 232 9.89 11.69 11.03
CA ALA A 232 9.46 11.12 12.29
C ALA A 232 10.46 10.12 12.84
N LEU A 233 10.66 10.15 14.17
CA LEU A 233 11.42 9.15 14.91
C LEU A 233 10.48 8.39 15.82
N PHE A 234 10.37 7.09 15.59
CA PHE A 234 9.54 6.16 16.33
C PHE A 234 10.37 5.31 17.29
N GLU A 235 9.82 4.99 18.43
CA GLU A 235 10.27 3.92 19.29
C GLU A 235 9.51 2.64 18.94
N LEU A 236 10.22 1.51 18.89
CA LEU A 236 9.65 0.21 18.59
C LEU A 236 9.45 -0.62 19.87
N ASP A 237 8.46 -1.49 19.86
CA ASP A 237 8.27 -2.50 20.90
C ASP A 237 9.52 -3.38 21.04
N GLY A 238 9.78 -3.90 22.24
CA GLY A 238 10.99 -4.68 22.52
C GLY A 238 12.32 -3.92 22.37
N GLY A 239 12.26 -2.59 22.22
CA GLY A 239 13.42 -1.68 22.14
C GLY A 239 13.97 -1.53 20.73
N GLY A 240 14.54 -0.36 20.47
CA GLY A 240 15.01 0.09 19.18
C GLY A 240 14.17 1.25 18.64
N SER A 241 14.58 1.79 17.51
CA SER A 241 13.91 2.94 16.89
C SER A 241 13.86 2.82 15.39
N MET A 242 12.94 3.59 14.79
CA MET A 242 12.75 3.67 13.36
C MET A 242 12.64 5.16 12.97
N ARG A 243 13.38 5.58 11.93
CA ARG A 243 13.21 6.89 11.31
C ARG A 243 12.40 6.75 10.02
N ILE A 244 11.39 7.58 9.85
CA ILE A 244 10.55 7.61 8.65
C ILE A 244 10.59 9.01 8.06
N ASN A 245 10.80 9.10 6.76
CA ASN A 245 10.73 10.32 5.98
C ASN A 245 9.62 10.22 4.92
N GLU A 246 8.80 11.26 4.85
CA GLU A 246 7.73 11.44 3.88
C GLU A 246 7.94 12.79 3.18
N PHE A 247 8.46 12.79 1.96
CA PHE A 247 8.88 14.00 1.25
C PHE A 247 8.12 14.19 -0.05
N ARG A 248 7.55 15.41 -0.23
CA ARG A 248 6.78 15.83 -1.42
C ARG A 248 7.42 16.99 -2.16
N ARG A 249 8.45 17.62 -1.57
CA ARG A 249 9.21 18.73 -2.15
C ARG A 249 10.70 18.46 -2.02
N VAL A 250 11.33 17.91 -3.06
CA VAL A 250 12.74 17.50 -3.04
C VAL A 250 13.54 18.01 -4.26
N GLY A 251 12.97 18.91 -5.05
CA GLY A 251 13.66 19.51 -6.19
C GLY A 251 13.69 18.65 -7.44
N PHE A 252 12.64 17.85 -7.68
CA PHE A 252 12.46 17.03 -8.88
C PHE A 252 13.66 16.12 -9.17
N PRO A 253 14.01 15.18 -8.29
CA PRO A 253 15.10 14.24 -8.54
C PRO A 253 14.66 13.19 -9.56
N SER A 254 15.11 13.31 -10.80
CA SER A 254 14.67 12.46 -11.93
C SER A 254 15.00 10.97 -11.80
N TYR A 255 15.87 10.57 -10.85
CA TYR A 255 16.31 9.18 -10.66
C TYR A 255 16.40 8.77 -9.19
N ILE A 256 15.67 9.41 -8.32
CA ILE A 256 15.64 8.97 -6.93
C ILE A 256 14.73 7.74 -6.82
N ARG A 257 15.17 6.74 -6.08
CA ARG A 257 14.31 5.63 -5.70
C ARG A 257 13.27 6.15 -4.72
N GLU A 258 11.99 5.98 -5.03
CA GLU A 258 10.89 6.49 -4.18
C GLU A 258 10.94 5.91 -2.78
N SER A 259 11.02 4.59 -2.67
CA SER A 259 11.11 3.89 -1.39
C SER A 259 12.55 3.42 -1.16
N ARG A 260 13.08 3.73 0.02
CA ARG A 260 14.42 3.28 0.44
C ARG A 260 14.38 2.81 1.87
N PHE A 261 15.09 1.70 2.13
CA PHE A 261 15.06 1.06 3.43
C PHE A 261 16.45 0.71 3.93
N ARG A 262 16.61 0.73 5.26
CA ARG A 262 17.83 0.30 5.96
C ARG A 262 17.45 -0.38 7.27
N TRP A 263 18.18 -1.43 7.62
CA TRP A 263 18.05 -2.10 8.92
C TRP A 263 19.43 -2.37 9.49
N PHE A 264 19.60 -2.05 10.78
CA PHE A 264 20.83 -2.24 11.53
C PHE A 264 20.57 -3.16 12.71
N GLY A 265 21.24 -4.30 12.72
CA GLY A 265 21.18 -5.29 13.77
C GLY A 265 22.51 -5.47 14.49
N THR A 266 22.53 -6.30 15.52
CA THR A 266 23.74 -6.58 16.31
C THR A 266 24.76 -7.43 15.56
N ASP A 267 24.34 -8.19 14.56
CA ASP A 267 25.17 -9.16 13.83
C ASP A 267 25.23 -8.87 12.31
N GLY A 268 24.29 -8.12 11.77
CA GLY A 268 24.29 -7.72 10.38
C GLY A 268 23.47 -6.45 10.12
N SER A 269 23.67 -5.83 8.96
CA SER A 269 22.91 -4.67 8.49
C SER A 269 22.69 -4.73 6.99
N PHE A 270 21.60 -4.11 6.57
CA PHE A 270 21.28 -3.90 5.16
C PHE A 270 21.02 -2.41 4.91
N GLU A 271 21.60 -1.89 3.84
CA GLU A 271 21.38 -0.51 3.41
C GLU A 271 21.05 -0.46 1.93
N GLN A 272 19.85 0.05 1.62
CA GLN A 272 19.46 0.40 0.27
C GLN A 272 19.78 1.87 0.00
N LEU A 273 20.72 2.11 -0.89
CA LEU A 273 21.12 3.44 -1.32
C LEU A 273 20.42 3.81 -2.64
N VAL A 274 20.74 4.98 -3.21
CA VAL A 274 20.12 5.44 -4.45
C VAL A 274 20.42 4.50 -5.62
N THR A 275 21.70 4.09 -5.76
CA THR A 275 22.18 3.31 -6.92
C THR A 275 22.53 1.87 -6.62
N ASN A 276 22.81 1.54 -5.35
CA ASN A 276 23.23 0.20 -4.95
C ASN A 276 22.63 -0.19 -3.60
N SER A 277 22.75 -1.45 -3.22
CA SER A 277 22.29 -1.99 -1.96
C SER A 277 23.32 -2.96 -1.40
N VAL A 278 23.59 -2.87 -0.11
CA VAL A 278 24.64 -3.62 0.52
C VAL A 278 24.14 -4.37 1.75
N TRP A 279 24.63 -5.59 1.92
CA TRP A 279 24.58 -6.37 3.13
C TRP A 279 25.94 -6.33 3.82
N GLN A 280 25.95 -6.17 5.14
CA GLN A 280 27.16 -6.18 5.95
C GLN A 280 26.99 -7.11 7.15
N ASP A 281 28.00 -7.90 7.41
CA ASP A 281 28.13 -8.76 8.61
C ASP A 281 29.60 -8.92 8.98
N ARG A 282 29.91 -9.91 9.83
CA ARG A 282 31.30 -10.17 10.28
C ARG A 282 32.25 -10.64 9.16
N ASP A 283 31.69 -11.18 8.08
CA ASP A 283 32.46 -11.68 6.95
C ASP A 283 32.80 -10.55 5.95
N GLY A 284 32.13 -9.39 6.05
CA GLY A 284 32.44 -8.19 5.28
C GLY A 284 31.22 -7.49 4.70
N VAL A 285 31.43 -6.80 3.58
CA VAL A 285 30.42 -6.03 2.85
C VAL A 285 30.16 -6.72 1.51
N THR A 286 28.91 -7.02 1.22
CA THR A 286 28.46 -7.65 -0.04
C THR A 286 27.50 -6.72 -0.78
N ASP A 287 27.78 -6.43 -2.06
CA ASP A 287 26.79 -5.79 -2.93
C ASP A 287 25.70 -6.81 -3.26
N VAL A 288 24.46 -6.47 -2.94
CA VAL A 288 23.27 -7.32 -3.17
C VAL A 288 22.29 -6.69 -4.16
N SER A 289 22.73 -5.66 -4.90
CA SER A 289 21.89 -4.93 -5.83
C SER A 289 21.23 -5.84 -6.87
N ASP A 290 21.96 -6.83 -7.38
CA ASP A 290 21.45 -7.79 -8.37
C ASP A 290 20.35 -8.71 -7.80
N GLN A 291 20.28 -8.89 -6.47
CA GLN A 291 19.26 -9.73 -5.84
C GLN A 291 17.93 -9.00 -5.70
N ILE A 292 17.96 -7.67 -5.66
CA ILE A 292 16.79 -6.82 -5.44
C ILE A 292 16.42 -5.96 -6.66
N ALA A 293 17.17 -6.02 -7.73
CA ALA A 293 16.81 -5.37 -8.99
C ALA A 293 15.77 -6.21 -9.74
N ASN A 294 14.68 -5.58 -10.16
CA ASN A 294 13.68 -6.25 -10.98
C ASN A 294 14.28 -6.67 -12.33
N ARG A 295 13.92 -7.86 -12.79
CA ARG A 295 14.28 -8.36 -14.11
C ARG A 295 13.21 -7.91 -15.10
N PRO A 296 13.57 -7.24 -16.23
CA PRO A 296 12.60 -6.96 -17.28
C PRO A 296 12.03 -8.27 -17.84
N THR A 297 10.73 -8.31 -18.08
CA THR A 297 10.07 -9.46 -18.72
C THR A 297 10.13 -9.40 -20.22
N MET A 298 10.30 -8.20 -20.79
CA MET A 298 10.38 -7.91 -22.23
C MET A 298 10.98 -6.52 -22.44
N ASP A 299 11.27 -6.18 -23.70
CA ASP A 299 11.68 -4.84 -24.09
C ASP A 299 10.47 -3.89 -24.18
N GLU A 300 10.68 -2.58 -23.99
CA GLU A 300 9.61 -1.58 -24.06
C GLU A 300 8.97 -1.45 -25.45
N ASP A 301 9.69 -1.85 -26.50
CA ASP A 301 9.24 -1.86 -27.89
C ASP A 301 8.72 -3.24 -28.35
N ASP A 302 8.47 -4.17 -27.43
CA ASP A 302 7.88 -5.48 -27.73
C ASP A 302 6.54 -5.29 -28.47
N PRO A 303 6.34 -5.95 -29.63
CA PRO A 303 5.10 -5.82 -30.41
C PRO A 303 3.82 -6.10 -29.65
N ARG A 304 3.87 -6.92 -28.58
CA ARG A 304 2.72 -7.21 -27.72
C ARG A 304 2.25 -6.00 -26.93
N LEU A 305 3.11 -4.98 -26.79
CA LEU A 305 2.78 -3.72 -26.09
C LEU A 305 2.21 -2.66 -27.05
N ALA A 306 2.02 -2.94 -28.34
CA ALA A 306 1.59 -1.95 -29.33
C ALA A 306 0.26 -1.29 -28.94
N ASP A 307 -0.69 -2.08 -28.43
CA ASP A 307 -2.03 -1.63 -28.02
C ASP A 307 -2.12 -1.27 -26.52
N VAL A 308 -1.02 -1.44 -25.75
CA VAL A 308 -0.97 -1.05 -24.34
C VAL A 308 -0.76 0.45 -24.23
N SER A 309 -1.55 1.13 -23.42
CA SER A 309 -1.40 2.56 -23.19
C SER A 309 0.01 2.90 -22.69
N PRO A 310 0.61 4.03 -23.12
CA PRO A 310 1.97 4.40 -22.69
C PRO A 310 2.16 4.44 -21.18
N ALA A 311 1.11 4.81 -20.43
CA ALA A 311 1.13 4.87 -18.97
C ALA A 311 1.27 3.49 -18.31
N LEU A 312 0.81 2.43 -18.97
CA LEU A 312 0.85 1.06 -18.45
C LEU A 312 2.06 0.25 -18.93
N ARG A 313 2.74 0.67 -20.02
CA ARG A 313 3.84 -0.12 -20.64
C ARG A 313 4.95 -0.48 -19.67
N SER A 314 5.40 0.47 -18.86
CA SER A 314 6.45 0.24 -17.87
C SER A 314 6.09 -0.85 -16.87
N SER A 315 4.80 -0.96 -16.49
CA SER A 315 4.32 -2.01 -15.61
C SER A 315 4.31 -3.40 -16.27
N PHE A 316 4.12 -3.48 -17.58
CA PHE A 316 4.22 -4.76 -18.32
C PHE A 316 5.67 -5.21 -18.51
N VAL A 317 6.60 -4.26 -18.64
CA VAL A 317 8.04 -4.55 -18.75
C VAL A 317 8.62 -4.98 -17.40
N SER A 318 8.11 -4.45 -16.29
CA SER A 318 8.60 -4.73 -14.95
C SER A 318 8.25 -6.15 -14.50
N GLY A 319 9.25 -6.97 -14.29
CA GLY A 319 9.09 -8.30 -13.70
C GLY A 319 9.38 -8.33 -12.20
N HIS A 320 9.76 -9.49 -11.71
CA HIS A 320 10.13 -9.70 -10.32
C HIS A 320 11.66 -9.68 -10.14
N ALA A 321 12.11 -9.25 -8.96
CA ALA A 321 13.51 -9.37 -8.57
C ALA A 321 13.85 -10.83 -8.20
N PRO A 322 15.13 -11.26 -8.28
CA PRO A 322 15.56 -12.60 -7.86
C PRO A 322 15.13 -12.98 -6.45
N VAL A 323 15.05 -12.01 -5.55
CA VAL A 323 14.58 -12.24 -4.17
C VAL A 323 13.12 -12.71 -4.09
N HIS A 324 12.33 -12.57 -5.15
CA HIS A 324 10.95 -13.04 -5.23
C HIS A 324 10.80 -14.46 -5.79
N ASP A 325 11.88 -15.10 -6.27
CA ASP A 325 11.79 -16.37 -7.03
C ASP A 325 11.01 -17.48 -6.29
N ASP A 326 11.07 -17.54 -4.95
CA ASP A 326 10.30 -18.47 -4.14
C ASP A 326 8.83 -18.08 -3.93
N LEU A 327 8.48 -16.81 -4.17
CA LEU A 327 7.12 -16.30 -4.05
C LEU A 327 6.36 -16.40 -5.38
N THR A 328 7.06 -16.25 -6.51
CA THR A 328 6.43 -16.20 -7.84
C THR A 328 5.88 -17.53 -8.32
N GLY A 329 6.39 -18.64 -7.79
CA GLY A 329 5.92 -19.99 -8.17
C GLY A 329 4.46 -20.29 -7.82
N ARG A 330 3.81 -19.46 -6.98
CA ARG A 330 2.39 -19.58 -6.65
C ARG A 330 1.47 -18.76 -7.55
N LEU A 331 2.02 -17.80 -8.31
CA LEU A 331 1.25 -16.90 -9.14
C LEU A 331 0.56 -17.65 -10.29
N PRO A 332 -0.67 -17.24 -10.68
CA PRO A 332 -1.37 -17.80 -11.82
C PRO A 332 -0.57 -17.63 -13.12
N ALA A 333 -0.65 -18.61 -14.01
CA ALA A 333 0.01 -18.54 -15.32
C ALA A 333 -0.55 -17.39 -16.20
N GLU A 334 -1.77 -16.95 -15.93
CA GLU A 334 -2.42 -15.81 -16.57
C GLU A 334 -1.68 -14.49 -16.31
N PHE A 335 -0.80 -14.45 -15.30
CA PHE A 335 0.03 -13.28 -14.99
C PHE A 335 1.33 -13.21 -15.81
N ASP A 336 1.67 -14.22 -16.62
CA ASP A 336 2.87 -14.21 -17.46
C ASP A 336 2.92 -13.02 -18.42
N PHE A 337 1.75 -12.53 -18.88
CA PHE A 337 1.63 -11.29 -19.63
C PHE A 337 0.58 -10.39 -18.96
N ALA A 338 0.95 -9.81 -17.83
CA ALA A 338 0.13 -8.89 -17.06
C ALA A 338 1.00 -7.80 -16.44
N PRO A 339 0.43 -6.60 -16.14
CA PRO A 339 1.20 -5.52 -15.54
C PRO A 339 1.71 -5.91 -14.14
N ASN A 340 2.89 -5.39 -13.76
CA ASN A 340 3.45 -5.58 -12.44
C ASN A 340 4.19 -4.32 -11.98
N GLY A 341 3.47 -3.42 -11.31
CA GLY A 341 4.02 -2.15 -10.85
C GLY A 341 4.68 -2.24 -9.46
N HIS A 342 5.15 -1.09 -8.97
CA HIS A 342 5.76 -0.93 -7.65
C HIS A 342 6.77 -2.05 -7.33
N GLU A 343 7.81 -2.14 -8.18
CA GLU A 343 8.92 -3.07 -7.98
C GLU A 343 8.48 -4.56 -7.87
N GLY A 344 7.42 -4.93 -8.59
CA GLY A 344 6.98 -6.33 -8.69
C GLY A 344 5.94 -6.77 -7.66
N SER A 345 5.31 -5.84 -6.94
CA SER A 345 4.40 -6.16 -5.84
C SER A 345 2.95 -6.43 -6.24
N HIS A 346 2.46 -5.84 -7.34
CA HIS A 346 1.01 -5.83 -7.65
C HIS A 346 0.44 -7.24 -7.84
N GLN A 347 1.13 -8.10 -8.59
CA GLN A 347 0.69 -9.47 -8.84
C GLN A 347 0.60 -10.29 -7.54
N LEU A 348 1.61 -10.15 -6.66
CA LEU A 348 1.63 -10.84 -5.37
C LEU A 348 0.51 -10.37 -4.44
N LEU A 349 0.20 -9.06 -4.42
CA LEU A 349 -0.89 -8.50 -3.61
C LEU A 349 -2.27 -8.97 -4.08
N VAL A 350 -2.48 -9.02 -5.40
CA VAL A 350 -3.76 -9.52 -5.95
C VAL A 350 -3.93 -11.00 -5.61
N ASP A 351 -2.90 -11.81 -5.80
CA ASP A 351 -2.91 -13.24 -5.48
C ASP A 351 -3.16 -13.49 -3.98
N ASP A 352 -2.53 -12.71 -3.09
CA ASP A 352 -2.78 -12.79 -1.64
C ASP A 352 -4.25 -12.54 -1.30
N PHE A 353 -4.85 -11.49 -1.87
CA PHE A 353 -6.25 -11.17 -1.58
C PHE A 353 -7.19 -12.24 -2.09
N VAL A 354 -7.01 -12.67 -3.35
CA VAL A 354 -7.89 -13.68 -3.96
C VAL A 354 -7.76 -15.02 -3.25
N THR A 355 -6.55 -15.42 -2.89
CA THR A 355 -6.31 -16.63 -2.08
C THR A 355 -6.96 -16.52 -0.71
N ALA A 356 -6.79 -15.36 -0.03
CA ALA A 356 -7.37 -15.15 1.29
C ALA A 356 -8.90 -15.27 1.28
N VAL A 357 -9.58 -14.71 0.27
CA VAL A 357 -11.04 -14.83 0.13
C VAL A 357 -11.46 -16.26 -0.18
N ASN A 358 -10.80 -16.93 -1.14
CA ASN A 358 -11.18 -18.28 -1.58
C ASN A 358 -10.96 -19.36 -0.50
N ASP A 359 -9.90 -19.23 0.27
CA ASP A 359 -9.50 -20.21 1.28
C ASP A 359 -10.00 -19.83 2.69
N GLY A 360 -10.52 -18.62 2.86
CA GLY A 360 -10.98 -18.08 4.14
C GLY A 360 -9.84 -17.89 5.15
N VAL A 361 -8.66 -17.49 4.67
CA VAL A 361 -7.45 -17.34 5.50
C VAL A 361 -7.08 -15.88 5.70
N LEU A 362 -6.30 -15.60 6.74
CA LEU A 362 -5.82 -14.25 7.04
C LEU A 362 -4.74 -13.83 6.04
N PRO A 363 -4.90 -12.70 5.32
CA PRO A 363 -3.90 -12.21 4.38
C PRO A 363 -2.70 -11.54 5.09
N PRO A 364 -1.55 -11.38 4.41
CA PRO A 364 -0.35 -10.76 5.01
C PRO A 364 -0.57 -9.35 5.55
N VAL A 365 -1.25 -8.48 4.79
CA VAL A 365 -1.56 -7.10 5.23
C VAL A 365 -3.02 -7.01 5.65
N ASN A 366 -3.38 -7.80 6.65
CA ASN A 366 -4.70 -7.82 7.29
C ASN A 366 -4.98 -6.55 8.09
N ALA A 367 -6.17 -6.45 8.70
CA ALA A 367 -6.62 -5.25 9.41
C ALA A 367 -5.65 -4.81 10.53
N TRP A 368 -5.08 -5.74 11.29
CA TRP A 368 -4.14 -5.43 12.38
C TRP A 368 -2.80 -4.94 11.85
N GLN A 369 -2.30 -5.60 10.81
CA GLN A 369 -1.05 -5.19 10.16
C GLN A 369 -1.21 -3.85 9.44
N ALA A 370 -2.34 -3.64 8.76
CA ALA A 370 -2.68 -2.36 8.12
C ALA A 370 -2.77 -1.22 9.15
N ALA A 371 -3.34 -1.48 10.33
CA ALA A 371 -3.36 -0.52 11.44
C ALA A 371 -1.94 -0.15 11.90
N ARG A 372 -1.05 -1.13 12.06
CA ARG A 372 0.38 -0.91 12.44
C ARG A 372 1.16 -0.14 11.38
N TYR A 373 0.73 -0.16 10.11
CA TYR A 373 1.34 0.62 9.04
C TYR A 373 0.74 2.03 8.94
N THR A 374 -0.54 2.22 9.28
CA THR A 374 -1.26 3.49 9.07
C THR A 374 -1.24 4.39 10.31
N LEU A 375 -1.63 3.85 11.48
CA LEU A 375 -1.82 4.63 12.70
C LEU A 375 -0.58 5.41 13.16
N PRO A 376 0.65 4.86 13.06
CA PRO A 376 1.83 5.62 13.43
C PRO A 376 1.99 6.94 12.68
N GLY A 377 1.64 6.98 11.40
CA GLY A 377 1.71 8.21 10.61
C GLY A 377 0.66 9.25 11.01
N LEU A 378 -0.57 8.81 11.35
CA LEU A 378 -1.60 9.71 11.86
C LEU A 378 -1.12 10.40 13.16
N ILE A 379 -0.54 9.64 14.08
CA ILE A 379 -0.01 10.16 15.34
C ILE A 379 1.26 11.02 15.12
N ALA A 380 2.07 10.70 14.09
CA ALA A 380 3.23 11.51 13.71
C ALA A 380 2.80 12.91 13.22
N PHE A 381 1.74 13.01 12.43
CA PHE A 381 1.19 14.32 12.02
C PHE A 381 0.72 15.13 13.23
N GLU A 382 0.01 14.49 14.18
CA GLU A 382 -0.39 15.13 15.43
C GLU A 382 0.80 15.58 16.28
N SER A 383 1.90 14.82 16.29
CA SER A 383 3.15 15.24 16.94
C SER A 383 3.73 16.48 16.28
N ALA A 384 3.78 16.55 14.96
CA ALA A 384 4.29 17.73 14.24
C ALA A 384 3.45 18.97 14.53
N LYS A 385 2.11 18.85 14.58
CA LYS A 385 1.21 19.98 14.97
C LYS A 385 1.37 20.42 16.45
N ARG A 386 2.16 19.69 17.24
CA ARG A 386 2.47 19.97 18.67
C ARG A 386 3.97 20.14 18.88
N ASP A 387 4.63 20.80 17.94
CA ASP A 387 6.07 21.13 18.00
C ASP A 387 6.98 19.91 18.26
N GLY A 388 6.64 18.76 17.67
CA GLY A 388 7.40 17.52 17.79
C GLY A 388 7.22 16.80 19.15
N ALA A 389 6.17 17.13 19.88
CA ALA A 389 5.90 16.47 21.18
C ALA A 389 5.85 14.94 20.99
N ARG A 390 6.51 14.23 21.91
CA ARG A 390 6.45 12.76 21.92
C ARG A 390 5.03 12.30 22.28
N LEU A 391 4.41 11.54 21.38
CA LEU A 391 3.08 10.97 21.54
C LEU A 391 3.13 9.45 21.57
N THR A 392 2.27 8.83 22.36
CA THR A 392 2.07 7.38 22.39
C THR A 392 1.22 6.97 21.19
N ILE A 393 1.57 5.84 20.58
CA ILE A 393 0.82 5.21 19.49
C ILE A 393 0.03 4.06 20.10
N PRO A 394 -1.32 4.07 20.01
CA PRO A 394 -2.12 2.94 20.46
C PRO A 394 -1.83 1.69 19.61
N ASP A 395 -1.59 0.55 20.28
CA ASP A 395 -1.56 -0.74 19.59
C ASP A 395 -2.96 -1.35 19.54
N GLN A 396 -3.33 -1.87 18.38
CA GLN A 396 -4.62 -2.53 18.15
C GLN A 396 -4.58 -4.04 18.45
N GLY A 397 -3.47 -4.51 19.03
CA GLY A 397 -3.24 -5.91 19.34
C GLY A 397 -2.80 -6.75 18.14
N ASP A 398 -2.73 -8.05 18.36
CA ASP A 398 -2.39 -9.03 17.34
C ASP A 398 -3.66 -9.57 16.66
N ALA A 399 -3.50 -10.03 15.41
CA ALA A 399 -4.55 -10.78 14.74
C ALA A 399 -4.88 -12.08 15.51
N PRO A 400 -6.14 -12.54 15.48
CA PRO A 400 -6.56 -13.71 16.27
C PRO A 400 -5.93 -15.03 15.80
N VAL A 401 -5.40 -15.06 14.60
CA VAL A 401 -4.72 -16.22 13.98
C VAL A 401 -3.50 -15.75 13.20
N ALA A 402 -2.60 -16.67 12.87
CA ALA A 402 -1.46 -16.36 12.02
C ALA A 402 -1.87 -16.14 10.55
N VAL A 403 -1.03 -15.43 9.80
CA VAL A 403 -1.19 -15.26 8.35
C VAL A 403 -1.25 -16.64 7.69
N GLY A 404 -2.20 -16.85 6.78
CA GLY A 404 -2.46 -18.14 6.13
C GLY A 404 -3.33 -19.11 6.94
N GLU A 405 -3.68 -18.79 8.17
CA GLU A 405 -4.63 -19.56 8.97
C GLU A 405 -6.05 -19.02 8.79
N ARG A 406 -7.05 -19.89 8.98
CA ARG A 406 -8.46 -19.52 8.86
C ARG A 406 -8.90 -18.61 10.00
N LEU A 407 -9.56 -17.52 9.65
CA LEU A 407 -10.25 -16.71 10.64
C LEU A 407 -11.33 -17.56 11.34
N PRO A 408 -11.43 -17.49 12.69
CA PRO A 408 -12.51 -18.15 13.38
C PRO A 408 -13.84 -17.61 12.84
N ALA A 409 -14.77 -18.53 12.53
CA ALA A 409 -16.13 -18.11 12.18
C ALA A 409 -16.68 -17.29 13.36
N ALA A 410 -17.14 -16.07 13.07
CA ALA A 410 -17.88 -15.33 14.09
C ALA A 410 -19.02 -16.22 14.57
N ASP A 411 -19.14 -16.42 15.89
CA ASP A 411 -20.32 -17.07 16.45
C ASP A 411 -21.53 -16.24 15.98
N ARG A 412 -22.22 -16.74 14.96
CA ARG A 412 -23.46 -16.10 14.51
C ARG A 412 -24.38 -16.13 15.70
N VAL A 413 -24.48 -15.00 16.38
CA VAL A 413 -25.51 -14.75 17.37
C VAL A 413 -26.83 -14.90 16.62
N SER A 414 -27.45 -16.05 16.81
CA SER A 414 -28.75 -16.46 16.25
C SER A 414 -29.88 -15.56 16.73
#